data_5f492b633049393943d38234770423d2
#
_entry.id   5f492b633049393943d38234770423d2
#
_cell.length_a   1.000
_cell.length_b   1.000
_cell.length_c   1.000
_cell.angle_alpha   90.00
_cell.angle_beta   90.00
_cell.angle_gamma   90.00
#
_symmetry.space_group_name_H-M   'P 1'
#
loop_
_entity.id
_entity.type
_entity.pdbx_description
1 polymer ?
#
loop_
_entity_poly.entity_id
_entity_poly.type
_entity_poly.pdbx_seq_one_letter_code
_entity_poly.pdbx_strand_id
1 'polypeptide(L)'
;VTGNMRYIPHQDRDESIKIISDFAKKYDIEAEVIYSDASCPVVDYNSRPFHMVEEVAGEVYPGVCICPYTMTGGTDAKFYKELTPNALRFAPLYIDKQQYGSIHALNENIFKGALPMAVDF
;
A
#
# COMPACT_ATOMS: atom_id res chain seq x y z
N VAL A 1 -15.73 -14.67 15.96
CA VAL A 1 -15.14 -14.53 14.62
C VAL A 1 -14.31 -13.26 14.60
N THR A 2 -13.10 -13.32 14.04
CA THR A 2 -12.24 -12.14 13.87
C THR A 2 -12.17 -11.80 12.39
N GLY A 3 -12.35 -10.53 12.05
CA GLY A 3 -12.27 -10.01 10.67
C GLY A 3 -11.20 -8.93 10.57
N ASN A 4 -10.76 -8.66 9.35
CA ASN A 4 -9.88 -7.55 9.02
C ASN A 4 -10.56 -6.67 7.97
N MET A 5 -10.54 -5.38 8.18
CA MET A 5 -11.10 -4.40 7.25
C MET A 5 -10.00 -3.43 6.79
N ARG A 6 -9.93 -3.21 5.48
CA ARG A 6 -8.98 -2.29 4.84
C ARG A 6 -9.76 -1.25 4.08
N TYR A 7 -9.43 0.00 4.31
CA TYR A 7 -10.12 1.15 3.75
C TYR A 7 -9.41 1.67 2.51
N ILE A 8 -10.18 2.08 1.54
CA ILE A 8 -9.69 2.90 0.44
C ILE A 8 -9.74 4.40 0.85
N PRO A 9 -8.98 5.28 0.18
CA PRO A 9 -8.85 6.68 0.58
C PRO A 9 -10.14 7.48 0.71
N HIS A 10 -11.21 7.08 0.01
CA HIS A 10 -12.51 7.78 0.02
C HIS A 10 -13.51 7.18 1.02
N GLN A 11 -13.11 6.15 1.75
CA GLN A 11 -13.99 5.46 2.68
C GLN A 11 -13.74 5.99 4.09
N ASP A 12 -14.81 6.44 4.76
CA ASP A 12 -14.75 6.81 6.16
C ASP A 12 -14.69 5.55 7.03
N ARG A 13 -13.68 5.48 7.88
CA ARG A 13 -13.44 4.35 8.78
C ARG A 13 -14.55 4.23 9.84
N ASP A 14 -14.87 5.32 10.49
CA ASP A 14 -15.76 5.30 11.65
C ASP A 14 -17.20 5.05 11.21
N GLU A 15 -17.59 5.58 10.04
CA GLU A 15 -18.86 5.25 9.41
C GLU A 15 -18.93 3.77 9.03
N SER A 16 -17.86 3.22 8.45
CA SER A 16 -17.79 1.80 8.08
C SER A 16 -17.90 0.88 9.29
N ILE A 17 -17.20 1.20 10.37
CA ILE A 17 -17.30 0.46 11.65
C ILE A 17 -18.73 0.53 12.20
N LYS A 18 -19.35 1.70 12.16
CA LYS A 18 -20.71 1.90 12.61
C LYS A 18 -21.69 1.05 11.81
N ILE A 19 -21.58 1.05 10.47
CA ILE A 19 -22.43 0.23 9.59
C ILE A 19 -22.33 -1.26 9.97
N ILE A 20 -21.11 -1.77 10.15
CA ILE A 20 -20.89 -3.18 10.51
C ILE A 20 -21.46 -3.48 11.90
N SER A 21 -21.23 -2.61 12.87
CA SER A 21 -21.74 -2.78 14.23
C SER A 21 -23.26 -2.76 14.27
N ASP A 22 -23.90 -1.84 13.55
CA ASP A 22 -25.36 -1.75 13.49
C ASP A 22 -25.98 -2.94 12.73
N PHE A 23 -25.26 -3.47 11.74
CA PHE A 23 -25.68 -4.71 11.06
C PHE A 23 -25.56 -5.93 11.97
N ALA A 24 -24.46 -6.07 12.69
CA ALA A 24 -24.22 -7.17 13.61
C ALA A 24 -25.28 -7.24 14.73
N LYS A 25 -25.70 -6.09 15.27
CA LYS A 25 -26.76 -6.01 16.28
C LYS A 25 -28.10 -6.61 15.85
N LYS A 26 -28.41 -6.62 14.54
CA LYS A 26 -29.65 -7.23 14.02
C LYS A 26 -29.67 -8.76 14.20
N TYR A 27 -28.51 -9.35 14.49
CA TYR A 27 -28.32 -10.78 14.70
C TYR A 27 -27.86 -11.11 16.12
N ASP A 28 -28.07 -10.18 17.07
CA ASP A 28 -27.60 -10.30 18.45
C ASP A 28 -26.08 -10.57 18.56
N ILE A 29 -25.30 -9.99 17.62
CA ILE A 29 -23.84 -10.07 17.61
C ILE A 29 -23.28 -8.71 18.04
N GLU A 30 -22.38 -8.75 19.02
CA GLU A 30 -21.57 -7.61 19.42
C GLU A 30 -20.30 -7.53 18.57
N ALA A 31 -20.01 -6.36 18.01
CA ALA A 31 -18.81 -6.10 17.23
C ALA A 31 -17.88 -5.15 18.01
N GLU A 32 -16.64 -5.59 18.23
CA GLU A 32 -15.61 -4.82 18.92
C GLU A 32 -14.43 -4.57 18.00
N VAL A 33 -13.87 -3.36 18.04
CA VAL A 33 -12.63 -3.01 17.35
C VAL A 33 -11.45 -3.37 18.25
N ILE A 34 -10.78 -4.49 17.96
CA ILE A 34 -9.64 -4.97 18.75
C ILE A 34 -8.40 -4.12 18.49
N TYR A 35 -8.22 -3.69 17.23
CA TYR A 35 -7.05 -2.93 16.81
C TYR A 35 -7.39 -2.04 15.60
N SER A 36 -6.82 -0.85 15.57
CA SER A 36 -6.95 0.07 14.44
C SER A 36 -5.65 0.83 14.21
N ASP A 37 -5.13 0.75 13.01
CA ASP A 37 -4.00 1.59 12.59
C ASP A 37 -4.47 3.01 12.25
N ALA A 38 -3.56 3.96 12.45
CA ALA A 38 -3.77 5.31 11.96
C ALA A 38 -3.73 5.33 10.42
N SER A 39 -4.64 6.10 9.82
CA SER A 39 -4.62 6.31 8.38
C SER A 39 -3.33 7.01 7.94
N CYS A 40 -2.80 6.61 6.77
CA CYS A 40 -1.75 7.34 6.08
C CYS A 40 -2.37 8.36 5.13
N PRO A 41 -1.75 9.54 4.96
CA PRO A 41 -2.13 10.47 3.92
C PRO A 41 -2.07 9.81 2.54
N VAL A 42 -2.99 10.20 1.66
CA VAL A 42 -2.88 9.88 0.24
C VAL A 42 -1.82 10.78 -0.36
N VAL A 43 -0.81 10.17 -0.98
CA VAL A 43 0.23 10.94 -1.64
C VAL A 43 -0.33 11.58 -2.91
N ASP A 44 -0.10 12.88 -3.08
CA ASP A 44 -0.44 13.57 -4.31
C ASP A 44 0.51 13.14 -5.43
N TYR A 45 -0.05 12.48 -6.45
CA TYR A 45 0.71 12.03 -7.63
C TYR A 45 1.16 13.19 -8.53
N ASN A 46 0.68 14.42 -8.31
CA ASN A 46 1.19 15.63 -8.96
C ASN A 46 2.33 16.28 -8.14
N SER A 47 2.72 15.67 -7.02
CA SER A 47 3.78 16.21 -6.19
C SER A 47 5.16 16.01 -6.80
N ARG A 48 6.09 16.94 -6.48
CA ARG A 48 7.47 16.83 -6.94
C ARG A 48 8.13 15.49 -6.56
N PRO A 49 7.99 14.95 -5.33
CA PRO A 49 8.54 13.64 -4.99
C PRO A 49 8.03 12.51 -5.87
N PHE A 50 6.75 12.52 -6.26
CA PHE A 50 6.20 11.53 -7.19
C PHE A 50 6.85 11.64 -8.56
N HIS A 51 6.94 12.84 -9.13
CA HIS A 51 7.57 13.07 -10.42
C HIS A 51 9.06 12.72 -10.43
N MET A 52 9.79 12.93 -9.33
CA MET A 52 11.18 12.48 -9.23
C MET A 52 11.29 10.95 -9.35
N VAL A 53 10.42 10.20 -8.65
CA VAL A 53 10.39 8.73 -8.76
C VAL A 53 10.01 8.30 -10.19
N GLU A 54 9.05 8.97 -10.79
CA GLU A 54 8.60 8.73 -12.17
C GLU A 54 9.74 8.94 -13.19
N GLU A 55 10.47 10.04 -13.06
CA GLU A 55 11.60 10.39 -13.93
C GLU A 55 12.71 9.32 -13.83
N VAL A 56 13.18 9.03 -12.61
CA VAL A 56 14.26 8.05 -12.38
C VAL A 56 13.81 6.64 -12.79
N ALA A 57 12.57 6.26 -12.50
CA ALA A 57 12.04 4.96 -12.93
C ALA A 57 11.99 4.85 -14.47
N GLY A 58 11.65 5.92 -15.17
CA GLY A 58 11.66 5.96 -16.63
C GLY A 58 13.06 5.84 -17.23
N GLU A 59 14.09 6.37 -16.55
CA GLU A 59 15.49 6.24 -16.96
C GLU A 59 16.02 4.83 -16.74
N VAL A 60 15.79 4.25 -15.55
CA VAL A 60 16.33 2.93 -15.19
C VAL A 60 15.57 1.79 -15.87
N TYR A 61 14.26 1.97 -16.12
CA TYR A 61 13.37 0.98 -16.73
C TYR A 61 12.72 1.53 -18.01
N PRO A 62 13.46 1.68 -19.12
CA PRO A 62 12.94 2.26 -20.35
C PRO A 62 11.70 1.53 -20.86
N GLY A 63 10.65 2.29 -21.19
CA GLY A 63 9.41 1.75 -21.73
C GLY A 63 8.39 1.29 -20.69
N VAL A 64 8.66 1.44 -19.38
CA VAL A 64 7.63 1.19 -18.35
C VAL A 64 6.56 2.26 -18.39
N CYS A 65 5.34 1.85 -18.10
CA CYS A 65 4.23 2.76 -17.82
C CYS A 65 4.14 2.95 -16.30
N ILE A 66 4.33 4.19 -15.86
CA ILE A 66 4.28 4.53 -14.43
C ILE A 66 2.87 4.99 -14.10
N CYS A 67 2.24 4.37 -13.14
CA CYS A 67 0.92 4.77 -12.69
C CYS A 67 0.79 4.67 -11.17
N PRO A 68 0.14 5.65 -10.52
CA PRO A 68 -0.21 5.53 -9.12
C PRO A 68 -1.29 4.47 -8.92
N TYR A 69 -1.21 3.73 -7.81
CA TYR A 69 -2.27 2.82 -7.41
C TYR A 69 -2.46 2.83 -5.89
N THR A 70 -3.62 2.40 -5.44
CA THR A 70 -3.89 2.27 -4.01
C THR A 70 -3.33 0.95 -3.49
N MET A 71 -2.31 1.04 -2.62
CA MET A 71 -1.77 -0.14 -1.97
C MET A 71 -2.75 -0.68 -0.93
N THR A 72 -3.03 -1.98 -1.01
CA THR A 72 -3.93 -2.68 -0.09
C THR A 72 -3.25 -3.21 1.17
N GLY A 73 -1.91 -3.16 1.22
CA GLY A 73 -1.08 -3.57 2.34
C GLY A 73 -0.70 -2.42 3.27
N GLY A 74 -0.40 -2.73 4.54
CA GLY A 74 0.24 -1.79 5.45
C GLY A 74 1.73 -1.69 5.15
N THR A 75 2.33 -0.51 5.35
CA THR A 75 3.76 -0.26 5.23
C THR A 75 4.23 0.68 6.34
N ASP A 76 5.54 0.77 6.53
CA ASP A 76 6.16 1.69 7.48
C ASP A 76 5.94 3.17 7.12
N ALA A 77 5.43 3.47 5.93
CA ALA A 77 5.04 4.83 5.54
C ALA A 77 4.09 5.51 6.55
N LYS A 78 3.32 4.74 7.30
CA LYS A 78 2.44 5.24 8.36
C LYS A 78 3.19 5.97 9.48
N PHE A 79 4.45 5.62 9.73
CA PHE A 79 5.28 6.25 10.76
C PHE A 79 5.88 7.59 10.31
N TYR A 80 5.88 7.86 9.01
CA TYR A 80 6.42 9.10 8.44
C TYR A 80 5.38 10.19 8.23
N LYS A 81 4.11 9.93 8.52
CA LYS A 81 3.01 10.87 8.26
C LYS A 81 3.16 12.23 8.96
N GLU A 82 3.82 12.26 10.11
CA GLU A 82 4.09 13.50 10.87
C GLU A 82 5.29 14.28 10.29
N LEU A 83 6.12 13.62 9.47
CA LEU A 83 7.30 14.22 8.87
C LEU A 83 7.04 14.70 7.45
N THR A 84 6.20 13.99 6.71
CA THR A 84 5.91 14.32 5.31
C THR A 84 4.56 13.76 4.87
N PRO A 85 3.78 14.52 4.08
CA PRO A 85 2.59 14.00 3.41
C PRO A 85 2.93 13.10 2.19
N ASN A 86 4.22 13.09 1.76
CA ASN A 86 4.67 12.45 0.52
C ASN A 86 5.47 11.16 0.78
N ALA A 87 5.08 10.35 1.75
CA ALA A 87 5.69 9.05 1.98
C ALA A 87 5.28 8.05 0.89
N LEU A 88 6.03 8.05 -0.21
CA LEU A 88 5.82 7.16 -1.35
C LEU A 88 6.09 5.70 -0.95
N ARG A 89 5.27 4.77 -1.46
CA ARG A 89 5.45 3.32 -1.31
C ARG A 89 5.87 2.79 -2.66
N PHE A 90 7.16 2.64 -2.82
CA PHE A 90 7.77 2.21 -4.07
C PHE A 90 8.98 1.33 -3.78
N ALA A 91 9.14 0.28 -4.54
CA ALA A 91 10.33 -0.56 -4.54
C ALA A 91 10.84 -0.65 -5.98
N PRO A 92 12.07 -0.20 -6.27
CA PRO A 92 12.63 -0.21 -7.61
C PRO A 92 13.08 -1.63 -8.00
N LEU A 93 12.19 -2.59 -7.97
CA LEU A 93 12.45 -3.99 -8.26
C LEU A 93 11.58 -4.45 -9.40
N TYR A 94 12.19 -4.97 -10.44
CA TYR A 94 11.46 -5.72 -11.46
C TYR A 94 11.05 -7.08 -10.88
N ILE A 95 9.75 -7.32 -10.78
CA ILE A 95 9.18 -8.60 -10.37
C ILE A 95 8.09 -9.02 -11.35
N ASP A 96 8.08 -10.29 -11.72
CA ASP A 96 7.04 -10.85 -12.57
C ASP A 96 5.81 -11.29 -11.74
N LYS A 97 4.78 -11.77 -12.44
CA LYS A 97 3.53 -12.20 -11.80
C LYS A 97 3.73 -13.38 -10.82
N GLN A 98 4.66 -14.29 -11.12
CA GLN A 98 4.94 -15.43 -10.26
C GLN A 98 5.66 -14.99 -8.99
N GLN A 99 6.65 -14.13 -9.12
CA GLN A 99 7.36 -13.54 -7.99
C GLN A 99 6.43 -12.71 -7.11
N TYR A 100 5.60 -11.85 -7.72
CA TYR A 100 4.58 -11.10 -6.99
C TYR A 100 3.62 -12.01 -6.21
N GLY A 101 3.20 -13.12 -6.80
CA GLY A 101 2.35 -14.12 -6.14
C GLY A 101 3.05 -14.92 -5.03
N SER A 102 4.38 -14.89 -4.97
CA SER A 102 5.17 -15.57 -3.93
C SER A 102 5.41 -14.72 -2.67
N ILE A 103 5.08 -13.44 -2.70
CA ILE A 103 5.23 -12.53 -1.55
C ILE A 103 4.47 -13.10 -0.34
N HIS A 104 5.17 -13.22 0.79
CA HIS A 104 4.67 -13.83 2.03
C HIS A 104 4.31 -15.31 1.92
N ALA A 105 4.75 -16.00 0.88
CA ALA A 105 4.52 -17.44 0.69
C ALA A 105 5.81 -18.25 0.79
N LEU A 106 5.67 -19.59 0.76
CA LEU A 106 6.81 -20.47 0.62
C LEU A 106 7.51 -20.22 -0.74
N ASN A 107 8.83 -20.21 -0.72
CA ASN A 107 9.67 -19.94 -1.91
C ASN A 107 9.55 -18.50 -2.44
N GLU A 108 9.26 -17.52 -1.56
CA GLU A 108 9.37 -16.11 -1.92
C GLU A 108 10.76 -15.83 -2.51
N ASN A 109 10.77 -15.23 -3.69
CA ASN A 109 12.01 -15.00 -4.42
C ASN A 109 11.91 -13.78 -5.33
N ILE A 110 13.07 -13.26 -5.72
CA ILE A 110 13.20 -12.24 -6.76
C ILE A 110 14.29 -12.65 -7.76
N PHE A 111 14.18 -12.14 -8.97
CA PHE A 111 15.22 -12.30 -9.97
C PHE A 111 16.47 -11.53 -9.55
N LYS A 112 17.61 -12.23 -9.40
CA LYS A 112 18.86 -11.59 -8.94
C LYS A 112 19.34 -10.45 -9.83
N GLY A 113 19.01 -10.49 -11.13
CA GLY A 113 19.32 -9.43 -12.09
C GLY A 113 18.50 -8.14 -11.87
N ALA A 114 17.44 -8.18 -11.05
CA ALA A 114 16.72 -6.97 -10.66
C ALA A 114 17.47 -6.12 -9.62
N LEU A 115 18.39 -6.73 -8.86
CA LEU A 115 19.13 -6.03 -7.81
C LEU A 115 20.07 -4.92 -8.33
N PRO A 116 20.89 -5.14 -9.38
CA PRO A 116 21.69 -4.05 -9.95
C PRO A 116 20.83 -2.87 -10.40
N MET A 117 19.73 -3.12 -11.10
CA MET A 117 18.82 -2.06 -11.55
C MET A 117 18.19 -1.29 -10.38
N ALA A 118 17.89 -1.99 -9.28
CA ALA A 118 17.39 -1.34 -8.07
C ALA A 118 18.45 -0.47 -7.38
N VAL A 119 19.73 -0.77 -7.57
CA VAL A 119 20.85 0.05 -7.06
C VAL A 119 21.09 1.26 -7.96
N ASP A 120 20.90 1.11 -9.27
CA ASP A 120 21.02 2.19 -10.25
C ASP A 120 19.92 3.26 -10.07
N PHE A 121 18.74 2.85 -9.59
CA PHE A 121 17.64 3.72 -9.19
C PHE A 121 18.00 4.56 -7.97
#